data_63b0925853dcbb33ec73c9562d13e38b
#
_entry.id   63b0925853dcbb33ec73c9562d13e38b
#
_cell.length_a   1.000
_cell.length_b   1.000
_cell.length_c   1.000
_cell.angle_alpha   90.00
_cell.angle_beta   90.00
_cell.angle_gamma   90.00
#
_symmetry.space_group_name_H-M   'P 1'
#
loop_
_entity.id
_entity.type
_entity.pdbx_description
1 polymer ?
#
loop_
_entity_poly.entity_id
_entity_poly.type
_entity_poly.pdbx_seq_one_letter_code
_entity_poly.pdbx_strand_id
1 'polypeptide(L)' 'MKYTLYKDNKFIMQRKHFYPIKMYLIKALGIKNIYISYTDLMDMAKKNNYKMEVGR' A
#
# COMPACT_ATOMS: atom_id res chain seq x y z
N MET A 1 4.14 1.32 -15.75
CA MET A 1 3.66 0.52 -14.61
C MET A 1 2.80 1.38 -13.71
N LYS A 2 1.70 0.84 -13.23
CA LYS A 2 0.78 1.56 -12.35
C LYS A 2 0.51 0.74 -11.11
N TYR A 3 0.46 1.43 -9.97
CA TYR A 3 0.13 0.82 -8.69
C TYR A 3 -1.22 1.37 -8.25
N THR A 4 -2.18 0.48 -8.00
CA THR A 4 -3.52 0.87 -7.58
C THR A 4 -3.81 0.28 -6.21
N LEU A 5 -4.23 1.12 -5.27
CA LEU A 5 -4.52 0.70 -3.91
C LEU A 5 -6.02 0.72 -3.64
N TYR A 6 -6.49 -0.38 -3.05
CA TYR A 6 -7.90 -0.53 -2.65
C TYR A 6 -7.97 -0.80 -1.15
N LYS A 7 -9.04 -0.38 -0.52
CA LYS A 7 -9.38 -0.78 0.84
C LYS A 7 -10.82 -1.23 0.88
N ASP A 8 -11.05 -2.44 1.42
CA ASP A 8 -12.39 -3.06 1.46
C ASP A 8 -13.02 -3.07 0.06
N ASN A 9 -12.20 -3.37 -0.95
CA ASN A 9 -12.58 -3.43 -2.36
C ASN A 9 -12.98 -2.08 -2.96
N LYS A 10 -12.63 -0.98 -2.29
CA LYS A 10 -12.90 0.37 -2.79
C LYS A 10 -11.60 1.04 -3.21
N PHE A 11 -11.63 1.69 -4.35
CA PHE A 11 -10.47 2.43 -4.87
C PHE A 11 -10.06 3.54 -3.91
N ILE A 12 -8.75 3.64 -3.65
CA ILE A 12 -8.20 4.72 -2.83
C ILE A 12 -7.32 5.63 -3.67
N MET A 13 -6.32 5.05 -4.34
CA MET A 13 -5.39 5.85 -5.14
C MET A 13 -4.72 5.00 -6.20
N GLN A 14 -4.20 5.69 -7.22
CA GLN A 14 -3.40 5.07 -8.25
C GLN A 14 -2.19 5.97 -8.50
N ARG A 15 -1.00 5.37 -8.55
CA ARG A 15 0.26 6.11 -8.75
C ARG A 15 1.16 5.34 -9.70
N LYS A 16 2.05 6.07 -10.36
CA LYS A 16 3.05 5.47 -11.25
C LYS A 16 4.20 4.85 -10.47
N HIS A 17 4.40 5.27 -9.23
CA HIS A 17 5.50 4.80 -8.39
C HIS A 17 4.94 4.24 -7.09
N PHE A 18 5.65 3.27 -6.52
CA PHE A 18 5.22 2.63 -5.28
C PHE A 18 5.39 3.54 -4.06
N TYR A 19 6.39 4.41 -4.07
CA TYR A 19 6.74 5.19 -2.88
C TYR A 19 5.56 5.97 -2.27
N PRO A 20 4.74 6.70 -3.06
CA PRO A 20 3.60 7.40 -2.47
C PRO A 20 2.61 6.45 -1.79
N ILE A 21 2.42 5.26 -2.35
CA ILE A 21 1.53 4.26 -1.76
C ILE A 21 2.13 3.72 -0.47
N LYS A 22 3.44 3.47 -0.46
CA LYS A 22 4.15 3.03 0.74
C LYS A 22 3.95 4.04 1.87
N MET A 23 4.15 5.32 1.60
CA MET A 23 4.00 6.36 2.61
C MET A 23 2.57 6.47 3.10
N TYR A 24 1.61 6.33 2.21
CA TYR A 24 0.21 6.32 2.60
C TYR A 24 -0.08 5.17 3.57
N LEU A 25 0.38 3.96 3.24
CA LEU A 25 0.15 2.78 4.07
C LEU A 25 0.85 2.91 5.42
N ILE A 26 2.07 3.41 5.43
CA ILE A 26 2.80 3.63 6.69
C ILE A 26 1.98 4.52 7.62
N LYS A 27 1.45 5.60 7.10
CA LYS A 27 0.64 6.52 7.90
C LYS A 27 -0.70 5.89 8.30
N ALA A 28 -1.37 5.25 7.36
CA ALA A 28 -2.69 4.67 7.61
C ALA A 28 -2.64 3.51 8.61
N LEU A 29 -1.56 2.72 8.58
CA LEU A 29 -1.40 1.56 9.45
C LEU A 29 -0.67 1.90 10.75
N GLY A 30 -0.23 3.15 10.92
CA GLY A 30 0.48 3.57 12.12
C GLY A 30 1.85 2.93 12.27
N ILE A 31 2.51 2.64 11.16
CA ILE A 31 3.84 2.02 11.18
C ILE A 31 4.87 3.07 11.55
N LYS A 32 5.72 2.75 12.54
CA LYS A 32 6.77 3.68 12.97
C LYS A 32 8.05 3.53 12.19
N ASN A 33 8.33 2.33 11.66
CA ASN A 33 9.56 2.07 10.91
C ASN A 33 9.34 2.32 9.43
N ILE A 34 9.84 3.47 8.94
CA ILE A 34 9.69 3.84 7.53
C ILE A 34 10.55 2.97 6.61
N TYR A 35 11.47 2.18 7.18
CA TYR A 35 12.33 1.27 6.40
C TYR A 35 11.77 -0.14 6.33
N ILE A 36 10.49 -0.30 6.71
CA ILE A 36 9.82 -1.60 6.64
C ILE A 36 9.95 -2.21 5.23
N SER A 37 10.19 -3.51 5.16
CA SER A 37 10.34 -4.18 3.87
C SER A 37 9.01 -4.23 3.13
N TYR A 38 9.09 -4.37 1.81
CA TYR A 38 7.90 -4.48 0.97
C TYR A 38 7.01 -5.64 1.43
N THR A 39 7.62 -6.80 1.68
CA THR A 39 6.88 -7.99 2.09
C THR A 39 6.12 -7.76 3.39
N ASP A 40 6.82 -7.21 4.40
CA ASP A 40 6.20 -6.95 5.69
C ASP A 40 5.07 -5.91 5.58
N LEU A 41 5.31 -4.87 4.81
CA LEU A 41 4.30 -3.83 4.60
C LEU A 41 3.05 -4.40 3.94
N MET A 42 3.23 -5.21 2.90
CA MET A 42 2.10 -5.80 2.20
C MET A 42 1.35 -6.81 3.07
N ASP A 43 2.06 -7.56 3.91
CA ASP A 43 1.41 -8.46 4.85
C ASP A 43 0.51 -7.70 5.82
N MET A 44 1.01 -6.59 6.38
CA MET A 44 0.22 -5.77 7.28
C MET A 44 -0.97 -5.13 6.56
N ALA A 45 -0.75 -4.66 5.36
CA ALA A 45 -1.81 -4.07 4.55
C ALA A 45 -2.92 -5.09 4.29
N LYS A 46 -2.54 -6.31 3.90
CA LYS A 46 -3.50 -7.37 3.61
C LYS A 46 -4.33 -7.71 4.85
N LYS A 47 -3.72 -7.76 6.02
CA LYS A 47 -4.43 -8.03 7.26
C LYS A 47 -5.44 -6.94 7.61
N ASN A 48 -5.27 -5.77 7.03
CA ASN A 48 -6.16 -4.63 7.26
C ASN A 48 -7.06 -4.35 6.05
N ASN A 49 -7.26 -5.35 5.19
CA ASN A 49 -8.17 -5.29 4.05
C ASN A 49 -7.72 -4.33 2.95
N TYR A 50 -6.42 -4.05 2.88
CA TYR A 50 -5.85 -3.32 1.75
C TYR A 50 -5.43 -4.31 0.67
N LYS A 51 -5.56 -3.88 -0.57
CA LYS A 51 -5.13 -4.66 -1.72
C LYS A 51 -4.44 -3.73 -2.70
N MET A 52 -3.29 -4.14 -3.21
CA MET A 52 -2.59 -3.38 -4.24
C MET A 52 -2.49 -4.20 -5.50
N GLU A 53 -2.87 -3.59 -6.62
CA GLU A 53 -2.73 -4.19 -7.93
C GLU A 53 -1.65 -3.44 -8.69
N VAL A 54 -0.80 -4.20 -9.39
CA VAL A 54 0.26 -3.65 -10.22
C VAL A 54 -0.07 -3.97 -11.66
N GLY A 55 -0.19 -2.92 -12.48
CA GLY A 55 -0.49 -3.05 -13.89
C GLY A 55 0.47 -2.25 -14.74
N ARG A 56 0.28 -2.35 -16.05
CA ARG A 56 1.10 -1.59 -16.99
C ARG A 56 0.35 -0.42 -17.56
#